data_f5a5540e66a66596965765e084906120
#
_entry.id   f5a5540e66a66596965765e084906120
#
_cell.length_a   1.000
_cell.length_b   1.000
_cell.length_c   1.000
_cell.angle_alpha   90.00
_cell.angle_beta   90.00
_cell.angle_gamma   90.00
#
_symmetry.space_group_name_H-M   'P 1'
#
loop_
_entity.id
_entity.type
_entity.pdbx_description
1 polymer ?
#
loop_
_entity_poly.entity_id
_entity_poly.type
_entity_poly.pdbx_seq_one_letter_code
_entity_poly.pdbx_strand_id
1 'polypeptide(L)'
;MNRIALGKRLREERLHCGLTQEQVAEAVNVSTTYIGLIEHGERSVTLDKLIALSRCFHVSIDYLLQDDIPLTDSIQEKQLLSLWHAATEQEREMILSVIRSIVHPAQQK
;
A
#
# COMPACT_ATOMS: atom_id res chain seq x y z
N MET A 1 -2.53 1.98 13.77
CA MET A 1 -2.02 2.59 12.52
C MET A 1 -0.94 3.60 12.85
N ASN A 2 0.20 3.49 12.20
CA ASN A 2 1.32 4.44 12.40
C ASN A 2 1.05 5.71 11.60
N ARG A 3 0.50 6.73 12.26
CA ARG A 3 0.10 7.99 11.60
C ARG A 3 1.28 8.76 11.01
N ILE A 4 2.42 8.72 11.67
CA ILE A 4 3.61 9.45 11.22
C ILE A 4 4.16 8.82 9.94
N ALA A 5 4.30 7.50 9.92
CA ALA A 5 4.80 6.77 8.76
C ALA A 5 3.82 6.88 7.58
N LEU A 6 2.52 6.73 7.84
CA LEU A 6 1.50 6.88 6.81
C LEU A 6 1.50 8.30 6.22
N GLY A 7 1.54 9.32 7.07
CA GLY A 7 1.56 10.71 6.64
C GLY A 7 2.76 11.03 5.75
N LYS A 8 3.91 10.53 6.14
CA LYS A 8 5.15 10.69 5.37
C LYS A 8 5.03 10.03 3.98
N ARG A 9 4.45 8.84 3.93
CA ARG A 9 4.25 8.12 2.68
C ARG A 9 3.24 8.81 1.78
N LEU A 10 2.16 9.34 2.35
CA LEU A 10 1.16 10.11 1.60
C LEU A 10 1.80 11.36 0.99
N ARG A 11 2.66 12.05 1.74
CA ARG A 11 3.39 13.21 1.22
C ARG A 11 4.31 12.82 0.07
N GLU A 12 5.05 11.74 0.22
CA GLU A 12 5.95 11.24 -0.84
C GLU A 12 5.18 10.93 -2.12
N GLU A 13 4.04 10.24 -2.00
CA GLU A 13 3.21 9.91 -3.16
C GLU A 13 2.62 11.16 -3.81
N ARG A 14 2.20 12.12 -3.00
CA ARG A 14 1.72 13.41 -3.53
C ARG A 14 2.80 14.09 -4.36
N LEU A 15 4.03 14.14 -3.84
CA LEU A 15 5.15 14.76 -4.54
C LEU A 15 5.52 14.00 -5.81
N HIS A 16 5.48 12.65 -5.80
CA HIS A 16 5.72 11.83 -6.98
C HIS A 16 4.68 12.10 -8.07
N CYS A 17 3.43 12.39 -7.68
CA CYS A 17 2.39 12.73 -8.64
C CYS A 17 2.45 14.19 -9.10
N GLY A 18 3.37 14.99 -8.57
CA GLY A 18 3.50 16.40 -8.92
C GLY A 18 2.35 17.26 -8.42
N LEU A 19 1.66 16.84 -7.35
CA LEU A 19 0.46 17.52 -6.85
C LEU A 19 0.80 18.38 -5.63
N THR A 20 0.09 19.52 -5.53
CA THR A 20 0.12 20.34 -4.32
C THR A 20 -0.86 19.78 -3.28
N GLN A 21 -0.72 20.21 -2.03
CA GLN A 21 -1.67 19.87 -0.98
C GLN A 21 -3.08 20.32 -1.35
N GLU A 22 -3.23 21.50 -1.96
CA GLU A 22 -4.51 22.02 -2.40
C GLU A 22 -5.17 21.14 -3.47
N GLN A 23 -4.37 20.67 -4.43
CA GLN A 23 -4.88 19.80 -5.48
C GLN A 23 -5.36 18.47 -4.95
N VAL A 24 -4.62 17.87 -4.02
CA VAL A 24 -5.03 16.62 -3.37
C VAL A 24 -6.29 16.85 -2.53
N ALA A 25 -6.33 17.93 -1.77
CA ALA A 25 -7.48 18.27 -0.94
C ALA A 25 -8.76 18.39 -1.79
N GLU A 26 -8.66 19.04 -2.94
CA GLU A 26 -9.78 19.17 -3.88
C GLU A 26 -10.18 17.79 -4.44
N ALA A 27 -9.20 16.97 -4.83
CA ALA A 27 -9.48 15.67 -5.43
C ALA A 27 -10.18 14.70 -4.47
N VAL A 28 -9.86 14.77 -3.18
CA VAL A 28 -10.45 13.89 -2.17
C VAL A 28 -11.51 14.57 -1.28
N ASN A 29 -11.86 15.79 -1.63
CA ASN A 29 -12.94 16.57 -0.99
C ASN A 29 -12.71 16.79 0.51
N VAL A 30 -11.56 17.32 0.84
CA VAL A 30 -11.19 17.74 2.20
C VAL A 30 -10.53 19.11 2.16
N SER A 31 -10.28 19.71 3.32
CA SER A 31 -9.54 20.98 3.40
C SER A 31 -8.03 20.75 3.19
N THR A 32 -7.36 21.78 2.71
CA THR A 32 -5.89 21.78 2.61
C THR A 32 -5.24 21.58 3.98
N THR A 33 -5.82 22.19 5.01
CA THR A 33 -5.38 22.03 6.40
C THR A 33 -5.39 20.55 6.82
N TYR A 34 -6.46 19.82 6.45
CA TYR A 34 -6.56 18.38 6.75
C TYR A 34 -5.41 17.60 6.10
N ILE A 35 -5.10 17.88 4.84
CA ILE A 35 -3.98 17.22 4.16
C ILE A 35 -2.66 17.49 4.89
N GLY A 36 -2.40 18.74 5.28
CA GLY A 36 -1.21 19.07 6.04
C GLY A 36 -1.11 18.32 7.37
N LEU A 37 -2.23 18.21 8.10
CA LEU A 37 -2.28 17.53 9.38
C LEU A 37 -2.02 16.02 9.24
N ILE A 38 -2.60 15.36 8.23
CA ILE A 38 -2.37 13.94 8.00
C ILE A 38 -0.94 13.67 7.53
N GLU A 39 -0.37 14.52 6.70
CA GLU A 39 1.02 14.38 6.23
C GLU A 39 2.03 14.52 7.39
N HIS A 40 1.74 15.34 8.38
CA HIS A 40 2.59 15.50 9.58
C HIS A 40 2.29 14.46 10.66
N GLY A 41 1.33 13.58 10.46
CA GLY A 41 0.97 12.57 11.44
C GLY A 41 0.21 13.11 12.65
N GLU A 42 -0.28 14.35 12.58
CA GLU A 42 -1.01 14.99 13.67
C GLU A 42 -2.48 14.60 13.70
N ARG A 43 -2.98 14.03 12.63
CA ARG A 43 -4.37 13.59 12.53
C ARG A 43 -4.47 12.26 11.81
N SER A 44 -5.39 11.41 12.29
CA SER A 44 -5.67 10.12 11.65
C SER A 44 -6.47 10.32 10.37
N VAL A 45 -6.22 9.44 9.40
CA VAL A 45 -6.99 9.38 8.16
C VAL A 45 -8.17 8.44 8.37
N THR A 46 -9.38 8.87 7.99
CA THR A 46 -10.52 7.94 7.99
C THR A 46 -10.36 6.93 6.86
N LEU A 47 -11.03 5.78 6.99
CA LEU A 47 -10.97 4.73 5.97
C LEU A 47 -11.43 5.25 4.60
N ASP A 48 -12.53 6.02 4.57
CA ASP A 48 -13.06 6.57 3.33
C ASP A 48 -12.04 7.49 2.63
N LYS A 49 -11.35 8.32 3.40
CA LYS A 49 -10.34 9.22 2.85
C LYS A 49 -9.07 8.48 2.44
N LEU A 50 -8.71 7.43 3.17
CA LEU A 50 -7.60 6.58 2.80
C LEU A 50 -7.84 5.91 1.44
N ILE A 51 -9.04 5.40 1.22
CA ILE A 51 -9.45 4.82 -0.06
C ILE A 51 -9.38 5.87 -1.17
N ALA A 52 -9.89 7.08 -0.92
CA ALA A 52 -9.86 8.15 -1.90
C ALA A 52 -8.42 8.57 -2.24
N LEU A 53 -7.54 8.65 -1.25
CA LEU A 53 -6.13 8.98 -1.45
C LEU A 53 -5.40 7.89 -2.23
N SER A 54 -5.67 6.62 -1.94
CA SER A 54 -5.08 5.50 -2.68
C SER A 54 -5.43 5.57 -4.17
N ARG A 55 -6.67 5.89 -4.48
CA ARG A 55 -7.12 6.07 -5.86
C ARG A 55 -6.50 7.31 -6.52
N CYS A 56 -6.40 8.40 -5.78
CA CYS A 56 -5.81 9.64 -6.27
C CYS A 56 -4.35 9.43 -6.68
N PHE A 57 -3.60 8.67 -5.90
CA PHE A 57 -2.17 8.40 -6.14
C PHE A 57 -1.92 7.13 -6.94
N HIS A 58 -2.94 6.35 -7.28
CA HIS A 58 -2.82 5.07 -8.00
C HIS A 58 -1.92 4.07 -7.27
N VAL A 59 -2.03 4.01 -5.97
CA VAL A 59 -1.31 3.05 -5.11
C VAL A 59 -2.32 2.23 -4.31
N SER A 60 -1.90 1.04 -3.85
CA SER A 60 -2.76 0.21 -3.02
C SER A 60 -2.78 0.70 -1.58
N ILE A 61 -3.86 0.36 -0.87
CA ILE A 61 -3.96 0.63 0.57
C ILE A 61 -2.89 -0.15 1.32
N ASP A 62 -2.61 -1.39 0.91
CA ASP A 62 -1.55 -2.22 1.50
C ASP A 62 -0.20 -1.51 1.44
N TYR A 63 0.12 -0.90 0.31
CA TYR A 63 1.34 -0.11 0.17
C TYR A 63 1.38 1.05 1.16
N LEU A 64 0.27 1.78 1.30
CA LEU A 64 0.20 2.91 2.22
C LEU A 64 0.33 2.49 3.68
N LEU A 65 -0.16 1.30 4.04
CA LEU A 65 -0.16 0.78 5.40
C LEU A 65 0.98 -0.20 5.68
N GLN A 66 1.98 -0.29 4.81
CA GLN A 66 3.01 -1.34 4.93
C GLN A 66 3.82 -1.28 6.23
N ASP A 67 3.87 -0.13 6.90
CA ASP A 67 4.56 -0.02 8.18
C ASP A 67 3.76 -0.60 9.35
N ASP A 68 2.46 -0.83 9.15
CA ASP A 68 1.59 -1.50 10.12
C ASP A 68 1.54 -3.01 9.88
N ILE A 69 2.00 -3.47 8.72
CA ILE A 69 2.08 -4.88 8.37
C ILE A 69 3.51 -5.33 8.64
N PRO A 70 3.71 -6.38 9.46
CA PRO A 70 5.05 -6.87 9.72
C PRO A 70 5.75 -7.23 8.41
N LEU A 71 6.80 -6.50 8.08
CA LEU A 71 7.68 -6.83 6.97
C LEU A 71 8.82 -7.63 7.56
N THR A 72 8.96 -8.87 7.15
CA THR A 72 10.09 -9.65 7.59
C THR A 72 11.25 -9.43 6.61
N ASP A 73 12.43 -9.22 7.15
CA ASP A 73 13.67 -9.11 6.38
C ASP A 73 14.30 -10.49 6.13
N SER A 74 13.50 -11.54 6.21
CA SER A 74 13.95 -12.89 6.00
C SER A 74 14.58 -13.04 4.61
N ILE A 75 15.75 -13.70 4.56
CA ILE A 75 16.44 -14.03 3.30
C ILE A 75 15.51 -14.87 2.42
N GLN A 76 14.75 -15.78 3.02
CA GLN A 76 13.82 -16.65 2.29
C GLN A 76 12.71 -15.87 1.60
N GLU A 77 12.17 -14.87 2.28
CA GLU A 77 11.15 -14.00 1.68
C GLU A 77 11.71 -13.18 0.52
N LYS A 78 12.91 -12.64 0.69
CA LYS A 78 13.58 -11.91 -0.38
C LYS A 78 13.85 -12.81 -1.59
N GLN A 79 14.24 -14.04 -1.37
CA GLN A 79 14.45 -15.04 -2.43
C GLN A 79 13.14 -15.35 -3.14
N LEU A 80 12.07 -15.56 -2.37
CA LEU A 80 10.75 -15.83 -2.93
C LEU A 80 10.27 -14.67 -3.81
N LEU A 81 10.39 -13.44 -3.32
CA LEU A 81 10.00 -12.25 -4.09
C LEU A 81 10.83 -12.08 -5.36
N SER A 82 12.13 -12.36 -5.28
CA SER A 82 13.02 -12.29 -6.45
C SER A 82 12.58 -13.28 -7.53
N LEU A 83 12.27 -14.51 -7.15
CA LEU A 83 11.77 -15.53 -8.07
C LEU A 83 10.41 -15.15 -8.64
N TRP A 84 9.53 -14.62 -7.79
CA TRP A 84 8.22 -14.16 -8.21
C TRP A 84 8.31 -13.07 -9.27
N HIS A 85 9.18 -12.08 -9.07
CA HIS A 85 9.36 -10.99 -10.03
C HIS A 85 10.00 -11.46 -11.34
N ALA A 86 10.80 -12.49 -11.30
CA ALA A 86 11.41 -13.07 -12.50
C ALA A 86 10.45 -13.97 -13.27
N ALA A 87 9.37 -14.42 -12.65
CA ALA A 87 8.45 -15.37 -13.25
C ALA A 87 7.49 -14.68 -14.24
N THR A 88 7.09 -15.42 -15.28
CA THR A 88 6.03 -14.99 -16.19
C THR A 88 4.68 -15.04 -15.47
N GLU A 89 3.66 -14.41 -16.05
CA GLU A 89 2.32 -14.42 -15.49
C GLU A 89 1.78 -15.86 -15.36
N GLN A 90 2.01 -16.69 -16.37
CA GLN A 90 1.59 -18.09 -16.35
C GLN A 90 2.30 -18.87 -15.26
N GLU A 91 3.61 -18.65 -15.10
CA GLU A 91 4.39 -19.28 -14.03
C GLU A 91 3.92 -18.84 -12.65
N ARG A 92 3.54 -17.57 -12.48
CA ARG A 92 3.00 -17.05 -11.21
C ARG A 92 1.70 -17.75 -10.84
N GLU A 93 0.83 -17.99 -11.79
CA GLU A 93 -0.41 -18.74 -11.53
C GLU A 93 -0.12 -20.16 -11.06
N MET A 94 0.85 -20.83 -11.68
CA MET A 94 1.29 -22.16 -11.26
C MET A 94 1.87 -22.15 -9.85
N ILE A 95 2.71 -21.15 -9.54
CA ILE A 95 3.31 -20.98 -8.21
C ILE A 95 2.21 -20.84 -7.16
N LEU A 96 1.24 -19.96 -7.39
CA LEU A 96 0.13 -19.75 -6.46
C LEU A 96 -0.70 -21.01 -6.26
N SER A 97 -0.95 -21.76 -7.34
CA SER A 97 -1.69 -23.01 -7.27
C SER A 97 -0.97 -24.04 -6.38
N VAL A 98 0.34 -24.19 -6.56
CA VAL A 98 1.15 -25.11 -5.76
C VAL A 98 1.19 -24.69 -4.30
N ILE A 99 1.38 -23.39 -4.03
CA ILE A 99 1.41 -22.87 -2.66
C ILE A 99 0.08 -23.11 -1.97
N ARG A 100 -1.05 -22.81 -2.61
CA ARG A 100 -2.38 -23.05 -2.04
C ARG A 100 -2.60 -24.53 -1.74
N SER A 101 -2.13 -25.40 -2.62
CA SER A 101 -2.21 -26.87 -2.46
C SER A 101 -1.47 -27.35 -1.22
N ILE A 102 -0.33 -26.73 -0.90
CA ILE A 102 0.50 -27.10 0.25
C ILE A 102 -0.06 -26.49 1.55
N VAL A 103 -0.43 -25.20 1.53
CA VAL A 103 -0.80 -24.47 2.74
C VAL A 103 -2.24 -24.78 3.17
N HIS A 104 -3.15 -24.92 2.20
CA HIS A 104 -4.57 -25.14 2.48
C HIS A 104 -5.13 -26.31 1.65
N PRO A 105 -4.60 -27.53 1.82
CA PRO A 105 -5.01 -28.64 0.98
C PRO A 105 -6.49 -28.99 1.09
N ALA A 106 -7.11 -28.75 2.25
CA ALA A 106 -8.53 -29.03 2.48
C ALA A 106 -9.46 -28.07 1.72
N GLN A 107 -8.95 -26.95 1.25
CA GLN A 107 -9.69 -25.94 0.48
C GLN A 107 -9.52 -26.09 -1.03
N GLN A 108 -8.68 -27.02 -1.44
CA GLN A 108 -8.41 -27.31 -2.84
C GLN A 108 -9.37 -28.40 -3.34
N LYS A 109 -10.38 -27.99 -4.06
CA LYS A 109 -11.33 -28.92 -4.67
C LYS A 109 -11.40 -28.71 -6.18
#